data_d2b22726b38f8915cb3340ffb7b7231d
#
_entry.id   d2b22726b38f8915cb3340ffb7b7231d
#
_cell.length_a   1.000
_cell.length_b   1.000
_cell.length_c   1.000
_cell.angle_alpha   90.00
_cell.angle_beta   90.00
_cell.angle_gamma   90.00
#
_symmetry.space_group_name_H-M   'P 1'
#
loop_
_entity.id
_entity.type
_entity.pdbx_description
1 polymer ?
#
loop_
_entity_poly.entity_id
_entity_poly.type
_entity_poly.pdbx_seq_one_letter_code
_entity_poly.pdbx_strand_id
1 'polypeptide(L)'
;VETTLIPLIRSNVLVLSLLLGPAASAQENIASYPLQPPGLTSITVLDHEGRYVGRILPQRRYWISIDRVPAFLQQALLAVEDARFYEHGGIDLRGIARAALKDVVKGRLAEGGSTITQQLIKNKFLTSEVSLDRKVKEARMALEFEKRYSKRQILEMYFNEIYYGNGTLGIVQAARFYFNKSVEDLSDAECLMLAGVPKNPGRYNPLGKPADVAARRDVVLKRLVDLDLITPRRRLELRAHPGAAQGPGVAPYYLAEIRYRLTERYGADAVEQGGLEVTAAMDLDLQRKAEQALREGAKRIAPDLQGALFCMDPATGDVLAAVGGVDGGQGGLNRAFSTKRQPGSAIKPLIYAAALEKGITAGSIWNDTPVAYHWGNGQVWKPQNYGGERFGDLSMRQALAHSDNVVTVKLLEAIGVPYFVDFAGKLGLPLRAESGLSLALGADDVTLSDLVQAYTPLAAGGS
;
A
#
# COMPACT_ATOMS: atom_id res chain seq x y z
N VAL A 1 -21.52 -17.93 44.68
CA VAL A 1 -22.28 -17.44 43.52
C VAL A 1 -22.69 -15.98 43.68
N GLU A 2 -22.85 -15.48 44.93
CA GLU A 2 -23.26 -14.09 45.20
C GLU A 2 -22.15 -13.04 45.12
N THR A 3 -20.89 -13.40 45.15
CA THR A 3 -19.76 -12.46 45.20
C THR A 3 -19.29 -11.96 43.84
N THR A 4 -19.75 -12.51 42.72
CA THR A 4 -19.32 -12.14 41.37
C THR A 4 -20.28 -11.20 40.61
N LEU A 5 -21.52 -11.06 41.07
CA LEU A 5 -22.54 -10.19 40.42
C LEU A 5 -22.47 -8.72 40.87
N ILE A 6 -22.01 -8.45 42.07
CA ILE A 6 -21.96 -7.09 42.65
C ILE A 6 -20.99 -6.15 41.95
N PRO A 7 -19.78 -6.56 41.50
CA PRO A 7 -18.86 -5.66 40.77
C PRO A 7 -19.37 -5.25 39.39
N LEU A 8 -20.09 -6.14 38.67
CA LEU A 8 -20.62 -5.86 37.32
C LEU A 8 -21.78 -4.83 37.35
N ILE A 9 -22.66 -4.93 38.36
CA ILE A 9 -23.79 -3.99 38.53
C ILE A 9 -23.27 -2.63 38.99
N ARG A 10 -22.24 -2.58 39.87
CA ARG A 10 -21.60 -1.31 40.30
C ARG A 10 -20.91 -0.60 39.14
N SER A 11 -20.26 -1.31 38.23
CA SER A 11 -19.59 -0.71 37.06
C SER A 11 -20.60 -0.11 36.07
N ASN A 12 -21.76 -0.74 35.87
CA ASN A 12 -22.78 -0.23 34.96
C ASN A 12 -23.59 0.93 35.56
N VAL A 13 -23.74 0.99 36.87
CA VAL A 13 -24.41 2.14 37.58
C VAL A 13 -23.46 3.34 37.68
N LEU A 14 -22.13 3.09 37.82
CA LEU A 14 -21.14 4.18 37.87
C LEU A 14 -21.01 4.90 36.49
N VAL A 15 -21.22 4.21 35.37
CA VAL A 15 -21.20 4.80 34.03
C VAL A 15 -22.37 5.79 33.83
N LEU A 16 -23.52 5.54 34.47
CA LEU A 16 -24.68 6.42 34.35
C LEU A 16 -24.54 7.73 35.14
N SER A 17 -23.81 7.73 36.26
CA SER A 17 -23.61 8.92 37.12
C SER A 17 -22.47 9.87 36.66
N LEU A 18 -21.56 9.41 35.78
CA LEU A 18 -20.43 10.21 35.27
C LEU A 18 -20.78 11.05 34.02
N LEU A 19 -22.00 10.91 33.50
CA LEU A 19 -22.44 11.55 32.25
C LEU A 19 -22.80 13.04 32.38
N LEU A 20 -22.68 13.69 33.58
CA LEU A 20 -23.21 15.01 33.87
C LEU A 20 -22.21 16.19 33.91
N GLY A 21 -20.98 16.05 33.43
CA GLY A 21 -19.99 17.12 33.37
C GLY A 21 -19.98 17.91 32.03
N PRO A 22 -19.43 19.16 31.96
CA PRO A 22 -19.44 19.97 30.73
C PRO A 22 -18.58 19.39 29.60
N ALA A 23 -19.11 19.38 28.39
CA ALA A 23 -18.43 18.83 27.19
C ALA A 23 -17.49 19.87 26.58
N ALA A 24 -16.26 19.49 26.31
CA ALA A 24 -15.38 20.23 25.41
C ALA A 24 -15.96 20.20 23.98
N SER A 25 -16.02 21.36 23.34
CA SER A 25 -16.55 21.51 21.97
C SER A 25 -15.64 20.88 20.95
N ALA A 26 -16.01 19.73 20.42
CA ALA A 26 -15.44 19.25 19.16
C ALA A 26 -16.18 19.93 18.00
N GLN A 27 -15.74 21.13 17.64
CA GLN A 27 -16.08 21.75 16.38
C GLN A 27 -15.09 21.21 15.33
N GLU A 28 -15.42 20.13 14.67
CA GLU A 28 -14.79 19.80 13.42
C GLU A 28 -15.77 19.97 12.27
N ASN A 29 -15.36 20.76 11.30
CA ASN A 29 -16.03 20.87 10.02
C ASN A 29 -16.22 19.47 9.42
N ILE A 30 -17.45 19.15 9.06
CA ILE A 30 -17.75 18.05 8.14
C ILE A 30 -17.04 18.42 6.86
N ALA A 31 -15.92 17.71 6.65
CA ALA A 31 -14.85 18.27 5.87
C ALA A 31 -15.12 18.33 4.38
N SER A 32 -14.40 18.99 3.90
CA SER A 32 -13.52 19.28 2.80
C SER A 32 -13.20 18.17 1.78
N TYR A 33 -13.84 17.01 1.82
CA TYR A 33 -13.69 16.06 0.73
C TYR A 33 -14.60 16.43 -0.45
N PRO A 34 -14.07 16.43 -1.68
CA PRO A 34 -14.89 16.67 -2.86
C PRO A 34 -15.98 15.61 -2.98
N LEU A 35 -17.16 16.02 -3.42
CA LEU A 35 -18.25 15.08 -3.72
C LEU A 35 -17.80 14.12 -4.84
N GLN A 36 -18.21 12.87 -4.74
CA GLN A 36 -17.96 11.90 -5.79
C GLN A 36 -18.72 12.32 -7.06
N PRO A 37 -18.01 12.65 -8.18
CA PRO A 37 -18.66 12.93 -9.43
C PRO A 37 -19.29 11.65 -10.01
N PRO A 38 -20.37 11.76 -10.79
CA PRO A 38 -20.90 10.64 -11.55
C PRO A 38 -19.85 10.08 -12.51
N GLY A 39 -19.79 8.74 -12.64
CA GLY A 39 -18.95 8.08 -13.64
C GLY A 39 -17.45 8.02 -13.32
N LEU A 40 -17.04 8.32 -12.08
CA LEU A 40 -15.64 8.14 -11.68
C LEU A 40 -15.24 6.67 -11.79
N THR A 41 -14.29 6.34 -12.67
CA THR A 41 -13.84 4.98 -12.93
C THR A 41 -12.35 4.81 -12.61
N SER A 42 -11.89 3.59 -12.43
CA SER A 42 -10.46 3.27 -12.33
C SER A 42 -9.81 3.30 -13.73
N ILE A 43 -8.49 3.41 -13.76
CA ILE A 43 -7.70 3.18 -14.97
C ILE A 43 -7.42 1.69 -15.07
N THR A 44 -7.79 1.06 -16.18
CA THR A 44 -7.47 -0.35 -16.44
C THR A 44 -6.07 -0.47 -17.03
N VAL A 45 -5.28 -1.41 -16.53
CA VAL A 45 -3.94 -1.70 -17.06
C VAL A 45 -3.92 -3.12 -17.61
N LEU A 46 -3.49 -3.21 -18.86
CA LEU A 46 -3.26 -4.45 -19.61
C LEU A 46 -1.76 -4.63 -19.82
N ASP A 47 -1.31 -5.86 -20.00
CA ASP A 47 0.06 -6.16 -20.43
C ASP A 47 0.23 -6.02 -21.96
N HIS A 48 1.43 -6.33 -22.47
CA HIS A 48 1.76 -6.21 -23.89
C HIS A 48 0.92 -7.15 -24.79
N GLU A 49 0.31 -8.19 -24.25
CA GLU A 49 -0.60 -9.12 -24.95
C GLU A 49 -2.08 -8.78 -24.76
N GLY A 50 -2.40 -7.68 -24.07
CA GLY A 50 -3.77 -7.27 -23.75
C GLY A 50 -4.40 -8.02 -22.59
N ARG A 51 -3.63 -8.78 -21.80
CA ARG A 51 -4.12 -9.50 -20.61
C ARG A 51 -4.25 -8.52 -19.42
N TYR A 52 -5.30 -8.71 -18.64
CA TYR A 52 -5.55 -7.86 -17.47
C TYR A 52 -4.44 -8.00 -16.40
N VAL A 53 -3.79 -6.89 -16.08
CA VAL A 53 -2.78 -6.77 -15.02
C VAL A 53 -3.42 -6.29 -13.71
N GLY A 54 -4.17 -5.20 -13.80
CA GLY A 54 -4.75 -4.60 -12.63
C GLY A 54 -5.37 -3.24 -12.92
N ARG A 55 -5.58 -2.46 -11.85
CA ARG A 55 -6.24 -1.16 -11.91
C ARG A 55 -5.50 -0.13 -11.08
N ILE A 56 -5.45 1.09 -11.61
CA ILE A 56 -5.03 2.26 -10.87
C ILE A 56 -6.28 2.93 -10.33
N LEU A 57 -6.40 2.96 -9.00
CA LEU A 57 -7.55 3.47 -8.29
C LEU A 57 -7.35 4.95 -7.97
N PRO A 58 -8.42 5.76 -7.94
CA PRO A 58 -8.35 7.12 -7.41
C PRO A 58 -7.79 7.12 -5.98
N GLN A 59 -6.90 8.06 -5.68
CA GLN A 59 -6.34 8.22 -4.32
C GLN A 59 -7.09 9.28 -3.52
N ARG A 60 -7.71 10.24 -4.18
CA ARG A 60 -8.54 11.25 -3.54
C ARG A 60 -9.69 10.56 -2.80
N ARG A 61 -9.94 11.02 -1.59
CA ARG A 61 -11.15 10.66 -0.86
C ARG A 61 -12.31 11.46 -1.44
N TYR A 62 -13.36 10.77 -1.79
CA TYR A 62 -14.59 11.37 -2.25
C TYR A 62 -15.67 11.14 -1.21
N TRP A 63 -16.46 12.16 -0.96
CA TRP A 63 -17.66 12.07 -0.13
C TRP A 63 -18.83 11.63 -1.00
N ILE A 64 -19.58 10.64 -0.52
CA ILE A 64 -20.82 10.22 -1.15
C ILE A 64 -22.01 10.57 -0.27
N SER A 65 -23.06 11.16 -0.87
CA SER A 65 -24.33 11.35 -0.15
C SER A 65 -24.97 10.00 0.17
N ILE A 66 -25.62 9.91 1.33
CA ILE A 66 -26.34 8.70 1.75
C ILE A 66 -27.43 8.29 0.74
N ASP A 67 -27.97 9.24 -0.03
CA ASP A 67 -28.96 8.96 -1.07
C ASP A 67 -28.43 8.13 -2.22
N ARG A 68 -27.12 8.17 -2.43
CA ARG A 68 -26.42 7.42 -3.46
C ARG A 68 -25.89 6.07 -2.97
N VAL A 69 -25.96 5.80 -1.66
CA VAL A 69 -25.61 4.49 -1.12
C VAL A 69 -26.79 3.56 -1.27
N PRO A 70 -26.65 2.37 -1.88
CA PRO A 70 -27.76 1.45 -2.06
C PRO A 70 -28.55 1.18 -0.76
N ALA A 71 -29.87 1.27 -0.82
CA ALA A 71 -30.73 1.07 0.35
C ALA A 71 -30.49 -0.30 1.01
N PHE A 72 -30.23 -1.32 0.20
CA PHE A 72 -29.91 -2.66 0.69
C PHE A 72 -28.60 -2.70 1.48
N LEU A 73 -27.57 -1.96 1.06
CA LEU A 73 -26.32 -1.85 1.81
C LEU A 73 -26.53 -1.15 3.17
N GLN A 74 -27.33 -0.07 3.18
CA GLN A 74 -27.68 0.64 4.42
C GLN A 74 -28.41 -0.31 5.39
N GLN A 75 -29.42 -1.04 4.91
CA GLN A 75 -30.17 -2.01 5.70
C GLN A 75 -29.27 -3.14 6.23
N ALA A 76 -28.41 -3.71 5.38
CA ALA A 76 -27.52 -4.78 5.75
C ALA A 76 -26.52 -4.36 6.83
N LEU A 77 -25.93 -3.17 6.70
CA LEU A 77 -25.01 -2.60 7.68
C LEU A 77 -25.71 -2.37 9.03
N LEU A 78 -26.84 -1.68 8.99
CA LEU A 78 -27.65 -1.39 10.19
C LEU A 78 -28.08 -2.68 10.90
N ALA A 79 -28.53 -3.69 10.16
CA ALA A 79 -28.98 -4.96 10.72
C ALA A 79 -27.92 -5.65 11.59
N VAL A 80 -26.62 -5.53 11.22
CA VAL A 80 -25.54 -6.23 11.93
C VAL A 80 -24.75 -5.36 12.90
N GLU A 81 -24.66 -4.06 12.67
CA GLU A 81 -23.90 -3.16 13.52
C GLU A 81 -24.79 -2.43 14.53
N ASP A 82 -26.01 -2.01 14.14
CA ASP A 82 -26.89 -1.22 14.98
C ASP A 82 -28.35 -1.27 14.52
N ALA A 83 -29.02 -2.40 14.76
CA ALA A 83 -30.37 -2.66 14.24
C ALA A 83 -31.45 -1.67 14.73
N ARG A 84 -31.17 -0.93 15.81
CA ARG A 84 -32.09 0.08 16.36
C ARG A 84 -31.53 1.49 16.23
N PHE A 85 -30.69 1.72 15.25
CA PHE A 85 -30.03 2.99 15.02
C PHE A 85 -30.97 4.19 15.03
N TYR A 86 -32.15 4.06 14.45
CA TYR A 86 -33.15 5.12 14.38
C TYR A 86 -33.98 5.29 15.66
N GLU A 87 -33.85 4.40 16.67
CA GLU A 87 -34.68 4.36 17.88
C GLU A 87 -33.99 4.94 19.12
N HIS A 88 -32.67 5.09 19.11
CA HIS A 88 -31.88 5.59 20.25
C HIS A 88 -31.17 6.90 19.95
N GLY A 89 -30.73 7.61 20.98
CA GLY A 89 -30.01 8.91 20.90
C GLY A 89 -28.51 8.78 21.17
N GLY A 90 -27.78 8.02 20.34
CA GLY A 90 -26.32 7.87 20.45
C GLY A 90 -25.87 6.64 21.24
N ILE A 91 -26.64 6.21 22.24
CA ILE A 91 -26.36 5.02 23.05
C ILE A 91 -27.62 4.12 23.03
N ASP A 92 -27.43 2.83 22.78
CA ASP A 92 -28.50 1.85 22.86
C ASP A 92 -28.50 1.14 24.22
N LEU A 93 -29.19 1.72 25.22
CA LEU A 93 -29.29 1.12 26.56
C LEU A 93 -29.95 -0.27 26.56
N ARG A 94 -30.97 -0.51 25.70
CA ARG A 94 -31.61 -1.81 25.59
C ARG A 94 -30.68 -2.83 24.92
N GLY A 95 -29.83 -2.41 23.96
CA GLY A 95 -28.78 -3.22 23.35
C GLY A 95 -27.71 -3.62 24.36
N ILE A 96 -27.25 -2.68 25.17
CA ILE A 96 -26.30 -2.93 26.26
C ILE A 96 -26.86 -3.92 27.27
N ALA A 97 -28.09 -3.74 27.74
CA ALA A 97 -28.72 -4.66 28.68
C ALA A 97 -28.85 -6.08 28.11
N ARG A 98 -29.26 -6.20 26.85
CA ARG A 98 -29.36 -7.49 26.15
C ARG A 98 -27.98 -8.15 25.94
N ALA A 99 -26.94 -7.39 25.63
CA ALA A 99 -25.57 -7.90 25.49
C ALA A 99 -25.08 -8.41 26.86
N ALA A 100 -25.25 -7.64 27.93
CA ALA A 100 -24.85 -8.04 29.28
C ALA A 100 -25.55 -9.36 29.72
N LEU A 101 -26.85 -9.52 29.43
CA LEU A 101 -27.57 -10.79 29.71
C LEU A 101 -26.99 -11.96 28.92
N LYS A 102 -26.63 -11.79 27.66
CA LYS A 102 -26.01 -12.84 26.83
C LYS A 102 -24.61 -13.20 27.33
N ASP A 103 -23.85 -12.23 27.81
CA ASP A 103 -22.50 -12.42 28.34
C ASP A 103 -22.51 -13.24 29.63
N VAL A 104 -23.46 -12.97 30.50
CA VAL A 104 -23.68 -13.77 31.74
C VAL A 104 -24.01 -15.23 31.39
N VAL A 105 -24.87 -15.46 30.38
CA VAL A 105 -25.27 -16.82 29.95
C VAL A 105 -24.14 -17.57 29.23
N LYS A 106 -23.26 -16.89 28.50
CA LYS A 106 -22.19 -17.52 27.70
C LYS A 106 -20.81 -17.51 28.34
N GLY A 107 -20.63 -16.88 29.51
CA GLY A 107 -19.34 -16.77 30.20
C GLY A 107 -18.23 -16.08 29.39
N ARG A 108 -18.58 -15.25 28.41
CA ARG A 108 -17.65 -14.51 27.56
C ARG A 108 -18.15 -13.08 27.42
N LEU A 109 -17.24 -12.11 27.50
CA LEU A 109 -17.54 -10.72 27.13
C LEU A 109 -17.88 -10.68 25.63
N ALA A 110 -19.18 -10.63 25.27
CA ALA A 110 -19.62 -10.52 23.90
C ALA A 110 -19.52 -9.06 23.45
N GLU A 111 -18.69 -8.80 22.49
CA GLU A 111 -18.64 -7.54 21.76
C GLU A 111 -19.96 -7.38 20.97
N GLY A 112 -20.73 -6.32 21.21
CA GLY A 112 -21.95 -6.09 20.42
C GLY A 112 -22.87 -4.96 20.90
N GLY A 113 -22.45 -4.18 21.89
CA GLY A 113 -23.27 -3.09 22.46
C GLY A 113 -22.91 -1.67 22.00
N SER A 114 -21.96 -1.47 21.08
CA SER A 114 -21.60 -0.13 20.60
C SER A 114 -22.45 0.24 19.38
N THR A 115 -23.03 1.45 19.40
CA THR A 115 -23.81 1.99 18.29
C THR A 115 -22.93 2.47 17.13
N ILE A 116 -23.51 2.70 15.95
CA ILE A 116 -22.83 3.33 14.80
C ILE A 116 -22.22 4.67 15.18
N THR A 117 -22.96 5.50 15.94
CA THR A 117 -22.47 6.78 16.40
C THR A 117 -21.23 6.64 17.30
N GLN A 118 -21.25 5.68 18.23
CA GLN A 118 -20.08 5.37 19.06
C GLN A 118 -18.87 4.87 18.25
N GLN A 119 -19.11 4.01 17.25
CA GLN A 119 -18.05 3.53 16.36
C GLN A 119 -17.43 4.66 15.54
N LEU A 120 -18.26 5.58 15.00
CA LEU A 120 -17.79 6.76 14.26
C LEU A 120 -16.92 7.65 15.15
N ILE A 121 -17.39 7.97 16.35
CA ILE A 121 -16.64 8.76 17.34
C ILE A 121 -15.32 8.11 17.70
N LYS A 122 -15.34 6.81 18.01
CA LYS A 122 -14.12 6.05 18.32
C LYS A 122 -13.09 6.14 17.21
N ASN A 123 -13.51 5.92 15.96
CA ASN A 123 -12.59 5.84 14.83
C ASN A 123 -12.04 7.20 14.41
N LYS A 124 -12.79 8.29 14.62
CA LYS A 124 -12.42 9.62 14.13
C LYS A 124 -11.75 10.49 15.19
N PHE A 125 -12.17 10.39 16.46
CA PHE A 125 -11.82 11.36 17.48
C PHE A 125 -11.07 10.78 18.70
N LEU A 126 -10.96 9.44 18.80
CA LEU A 126 -10.36 8.81 19.97
C LEU A 126 -9.14 7.97 19.58
N THR A 127 -8.22 7.83 20.55
CA THR A 127 -7.04 6.97 20.40
C THR A 127 -7.41 5.49 20.44
N SER A 128 -6.51 4.61 19.96
CA SER A 128 -6.68 3.15 19.95
C SER A 128 -6.58 2.52 21.35
N GLU A 129 -6.24 3.29 22.39
CA GLU A 129 -6.11 2.79 23.76
C GLU A 129 -7.44 2.27 24.30
N VAL A 130 -7.40 1.08 24.92
CA VAL A 130 -8.59 0.44 25.50
C VAL A 130 -8.66 0.78 26.99
N SER A 131 -9.47 1.80 27.35
CA SER A 131 -9.68 2.19 28.75
C SER A 131 -11.16 2.48 29.03
N LEU A 132 -11.56 2.38 30.28
CA LEU A 132 -12.91 2.77 30.73
C LEU A 132 -13.16 4.26 30.49
N ASP A 133 -12.19 5.12 30.76
CA ASP A 133 -12.27 6.55 30.54
C ASP A 133 -12.53 6.89 29.08
N ARG A 134 -11.85 6.19 28.15
CA ARG A 134 -12.12 6.32 26.73
C ARG A 134 -13.56 5.91 26.39
N LYS A 135 -14.06 4.82 26.98
CA LYS A 135 -15.44 4.36 26.70
C LYS A 135 -16.50 5.34 27.23
N VAL A 136 -16.25 5.97 28.36
CA VAL A 136 -17.09 7.04 28.90
C VAL A 136 -17.06 8.28 27.99
N LYS A 137 -15.88 8.71 27.54
CA LYS A 137 -15.73 9.81 26.56
C LYS A 137 -16.47 9.50 25.26
N GLU A 138 -16.31 8.30 24.72
CA GLU A 138 -17.01 7.83 23.51
C GLU A 138 -18.54 7.96 23.67
N ALA A 139 -19.09 7.44 24.75
CA ALA A 139 -20.54 7.49 25.02
C ALA A 139 -21.05 8.93 25.13
N ARG A 140 -20.34 9.79 25.87
CA ARG A 140 -20.69 11.19 26.03
C ARG A 140 -20.64 11.97 24.72
N MET A 141 -19.56 11.78 23.95
CA MET A 141 -19.44 12.41 22.63
C MET A 141 -20.53 11.93 21.68
N ALA A 142 -20.93 10.64 21.74
CA ALA A 142 -22.00 10.12 20.92
C ALA A 142 -23.36 10.79 21.22
N LEU A 143 -23.67 11.03 22.49
CA LEU A 143 -24.89 11.76 22.90
C LEU A 143 -24.88 13.21 22.39
N GLU A 144 -23.75 13.92 22.52
CA GLU A 144 -23.62 15.29 22.02
C GLU A 144 -23.64 15.36 20.49
N PHE A 145 -23.08 14.35 19.82
CA PHE A 145 -23.05 14.27 18.37
C PHE A 145 -24.47 14.12 17.79
N GLU A 146 -25.31 13.29 18.40
CA GLU A 146 -26.71 13.09 17.98
C GLU A 146 -27.65 14.28 18.32
N LYS A 147 -27.24 15.20 19.17
CA LYS A 147 -27.94 16.49 19.33
C LYS A 147 -27.67 17.44 18.16
N ARG A 148 -26.53 17.31 17.48
CA ARG A 148 -26.08 18.23 16.42
C ARG A 148 -26.39 17.72 15.02
N TYR A 149 -26.34 16.39 14.82
CA TYR A 149 -26.47 15.75 13.52
C TYR A 149 -27.64 14.79 13.50
N SER A 150 -28.42 14.83 12.42
CA SER A 150 -29.50 13.87 12.20
C SER A 150 -28.93 12.46 11.99
N LYS A 151 -29.74 11.45 12.25
CA LYS A 151 -29.40 10.04 11.99
C LYS A 151 -28.89 9.81 10.56
N ARG A 152 -29.52 10.48 9.60
CA ARG A 152 -29.14 10.42 8.20
C ARG A 152 -27.72 10.97 7.94
N GLN A 153 -27.39 12.12 8.54
CA GLN A 153 -26.05 12.71 8.46
C GLN A 153 -25.01 11.82 9.15
N ILE A 154 -25.34 11.23 10.29
CA ILE A 154 -24.44 10.33 11.02
C ILE A 154 -24.16 9.06 10.19
N LEU A 155 -25.18 8.47 9.56
CA LEU A 155 -25.01 7.31 8.70
C LEU A 155 -24.18 7.64 7.46
N GLU A 156 -24.37 8.82 6.86
CA GLU A 156 -23.56 9.33 5.76
C GLU A 156 -22.09 9.45 6.16
N MET A 157 -21.81 10.09 7.30
CA MET A 157 -20.45 10.19 7.84
C MET A 157 -19.84 8.80 8.10
N TYR A 158 -20.61 7.88 8.63
CA TYR A 158 -20.16 6.52 8.91
C TYR A 158 -19.70 5.82 7.62
N PHE A 159 -20.51 5.82 6.56
CA PHE A 159 -20.13 5.23 5.28
C PHE A 159 -18.89 5.86 4.66
N ASN A 160 -18.67 7.14 4.87
CA ASN A 160 -17.52 7.86 4.30
C ASN A 160 -16.23 7.74 5.12
N GLU A 161 -16.31 7.41 6.42
CA GLU A 161 -15.16 7.45 7.34
C GLU A 161 -14.75 6.08 7.89
N ILE A 162 -15.59 5.03 7.73
CA ILE A 162 -15.25 3.72 8.28
C ILE A 162 -14.13 3.03 7.47
N TYR A 163 -13.30 2.27 8.17
CA TYR A 163 -12.24 1.48 7.54
C TYR A 163 -12.78 0.14 7.05
N TYR A 164 -12.52 -0.18 5.77
CA TYR A 164 -12.96 -1.40 5.11
C TYR A 164 -11.83 -2.43 4.89
N GLY A 165 -10.65 -2.24 5.45
CA GLY A 165 -9.50 -3.13 5.24
C GLY A 165 -8.65 -2.74 4.03
N ASN A 166 -7.45 -3.35 3.91
CA ASN A 166 -6.52 -3.15 2.79
C ASN A 166 -6.25 -1.68 2.43
N GLY A 167 -6.17 -0.80 3.43
CA GLY A 167 -5.93 0.63 3.21
C GLY A 167 -7.14 1.43 2.73
N THR A 168 -8.32 0.80 2.55
CA THR A 168 -9.51 1.49 2.06
C THR A 168 -10.27 2.17 3.21
N LEU A 169 -10.51 3.46 3.07
CA LEU A 169 -11.27 4.27 4.00
C LEU A 169 -12.48 4.88 3.28
N GLY A 170 -13.67 4.59 3.80
CA GLY A 170 -14.93 4.96 3.20
C GLY A 170 -15.42 4.01 2.10
N ILE A 171 -16.74 4.04 1.89
CA ILE A 171 -17.45 3.11 1.01
C ILE A 171 -17.06 3.29 -0.46
N VAL A 172 -16.74 4.53 -0.88
CA VAL A 172 -16.33 4.82 -2.26
C VAL A 172 -15.05 4.10 -2.62
N GLN A 173 -14.02 4.20 -1.76
CA GLN A 173 -12.77 3.50 -1.97
C GLN A 173 -12.95 1.98 -1.89
N ALA A 174 -13.78 1.50 -0.94
CA ALA A 174 -14.04 0.07 -0.80
C ALA A 174 -14.74 -0.53 -2.03
N ALA A 175 -15.78 0.11 -2.57
CA ALA A 175 -16.47 -0.34 -3.76
C ALA A 175 -15.52 -0.45 -4.98
N ARG A 176 -14.63 0.53 -5.13
CA ARG A 176 -13.62 0.53 -6.20
C ARG A 176 -12.55 -0.51 -5.99
N PHE A 177 -11.98 -0.55 -4.79
CA PHE A 177 -10.89 -1.46 -4.48
C PHE A 177 -11.31 -2.93 -4.64
N TYR A 178 -12.47 -3.30 -4.08
CA TYR A 178 -12.90 -4.69 -4.07
C TYR A 178 -13.62 -5.12 -5.34
N PHE A 179 -14.37 -4.23 -5.99
CA PHE A 179 -15.30 -4.61 -7.06
C PHE A 179 -15.14 -3.83 -8.36
N ASN A 180 -14.31 -2.79 -8.40
CA ASN A 180 -14.18 -1.88 -9.55
C ASN A 180 -15.52 -1.25 -9.97
N LYS A 181 -16.32 -0.86 -9.01
CA LYS A 181 -17.64 -0.29 -9.25
C LYS A 181 -17.81 1.04 -8.54
N SER A 182 -18.71 1.87 -9.05
CA SER A 182 -19.28 2.94 -8.23
C SER A 182 -20.12 2.33 -7.10
N VAL A 183 -20.41 3.11 -6.08
CA VAL A 183 -21.18 2.62 -4.92
C VAL A 183 -22.58 2.22 -5.33
N GLU A 184 -23.16 2.97 -6.25
CA GLU A 184 -24.50 2.78 -6.79
C GLU A 184 -24.67 1.46 -7.57
N ASP A 185 -23.57 0.99 -8.20
CA ASP A 185 -23.57 -0.21 -9.05
C ASP A 185 -23.26 -1.49 -8.28
N LEU A 186 -23.15 -1.42 -6.95
CA LEU A 186 -22.93 -2.58 -6.12
C LEU A 186 -24.15 -3.50 -6.16
N SER A 187 -23.92 -4.77 -6.47
CA SER A 187 -24.95 -5.81 -6.36
C SER A 187 -25.26 -6.13 -4.88
N ASP A 188 -26.42 -6.73 -4.62
CA ASP A 188 -26.81 -7.15 -3.27
C ASP A 188 -25.75 -8.07 -2.61
N ALA A 189 -25.11 -8.94 -3.39
CA ALA A 189 -24.07 -9.83 -2.88
C ALA A 189 -22.81 -9.05 -2.43
N GLU A 190 -22.40 -8.01 -3.18
CA GLU A 190 -21.30 -7.12 -2.84
C GLU A 190 -21.64 -6.22 -1.64
N CYS A 191 -22.88 -5.75 -1.58
CA CYS A 191 -23.40 -5.01 -0.42
C CYS A 191 -23.33 -5.86 0.87
N LEU A 192 -23.69 -7.14 0.82
CA LEU A 192 -23.58 -8.05 1.97
C LEU A 192 -22.15 -8.26 2.44
N MET A 193 -21.19 -8.37 1.49
CA MET A 193 -19.79 -8.47 1.84
C MET A 193 -19.32 -7.21 2.55
N LEU A 194 -19.58 -6.03 1.98
CA LEU A 194 -19.15 -4.74 2.58
C LEU A 194 -19.83 -4.47 3.92
N ALA A 195 -21.10 -4.78 4.09
CA ALA A 195 -21.79 -4.65 5.37
C ALA A 195 -21.17 -5.53 6.48
N GLY A 196 -20.51 -6.62 6.11
CA GLY A 196 -19.82 -7.50 7.05
C GLY A 196 -18.45 -7.01 7.52
N VAL A 197 -17.79 -6.14 6.76
CA VAL A 197 -16.38 -5.75 6.99
C VAL A 197 -16.12 -5.00 8.30
N PRO A 198 -16.94 -4.01 8.71
CA PRO A 198 -16.61 -3.15 9.87
C PRO A 198 -16.37 -3.89 11.17
N LYS A 199 -16.95 -5.08 11.34
CA LYS A 199 -16.74 -5.93 12.54
C LYS A 199 -15.28 -6.32 12.75
N ASN A 200 -14.57 -6.67 11.70
CA ASN A 200 -13.12 -6.95 11.70
C ASN A 200 -12.57 -6.82 10.27
N PRO A 201 -12.13 -5.60 9.87
CA PRO A 201 -11.71 -5.31 8.50
C PRO A 201 -10.50 -6.15 8.02
N GLY A 202 -9.61 -6.53 8.93
CA GLY A 202 -8.48 -7.39 8.61
C GLY A 202 -8.89 -8.83 8.24
N ARG A 203 -10.00 -9.32 8.81
CA ARG A 203 -10.47 -10.70 8.64
C ARG A 203 -11.60 -10.85 7.62
N TYR A 204 -12.55 -9.92 7.63
CA TYR A 204 -13.80 -10.04 6.88
C TYR A 204 -13.86 -9.22 5.60
N ASN A 205 -12.74 -8.60 5.18
CA ASN A 205 -12.70 -7.92 3.89
C ASN A 205 -12.89 -8.91 2.73
N PRO A 206 -13.43 -8.46 1.59
CA PRO A 206 -13.76 -9.34 0.46
C PRO A 206 -12.61 -10.17 -0.13
N LEU A 207 -11.35 -9.77 0.11
CA LEU A 207 -10.14 -10.52 -0.27
C LEU A 207 -9.58 -11.39 0.86
N GLY A 208 -10.27 -11.46 1.99
CA GLY A 208 -9.91 -12.31 3.13
C GLY A 208 -10.07 -13.81 2.83
N LYS A 209 -9.85 -14.64 3.85
CA LYS A 209 -10.04 -16.09 3.70
C LYS A 209 -11.50 -16.39 3.31
N PRO A 210 -11.77 -17.13 2.22
CA PRO A 210 -13.13 -17.36 1.72
C PRO A 210 -14.10 -17.90 2.77
N ALA A 211 -13.65 -18.79 3.65
CA ALA A 211 -14.48 -19.35 4.74
C ALA A 211 -14.90 -18.28 5.76
N ASP A 212 -14.01 -17.35 6.12
CA ASP A 212 -14.31 -16.27 7.06
C ASP A 212 -15.28 -15.25 6.44
N VAL A 213 -15.08 -14.90 5.18
CA VAL A 213 -15.96 -14.00 4.42
C VAL A 213 -17.37 -14.62 4.28
N ALA A 214 -17.45 -15.89 3.91
CA ALA A 214 -18.72 -16.61 3.79
C ALA A 214 -19.45 -16.70 5.14
N ALA A 215 -18.74 -17.07 6.22
CA ALA A 215 -19.32 -17.14 7.56
C ALA A 215 -19.86 -15.77 8.03
N ARG A 216 -19.13 -14.69 7.78
CA ARG A 216 -19.58 -13.33 8.13
C ARG A 216 -20.79 -12.90 7.32
N ARG A 217 -20.82 -13.18 6.03
CA ARG A 217 -21.98 -12.94 5.17
C ARG A 217 -23.21 -13.69 5.64
N ASP A 218 -23.05 -14.96 6.04
CA ASP A 218 -24.18 -15.76 6.58
C ASP A 218 -24.75 -15.13 7.87
N VAL A 219 -23.90 -14.50 8.69
CA VAL A 219 -24.37 -13.73 9.87
C VAL A 219 -25.19 -12.51 9.44
N VAL A 220 -24.75 -11.76 8.41
CA VAL A 220 -25.50 -10.61 7.87
C VAL A 220 -26.86 -11.08 7.33
N LEU A 221 -26.86 -12.12 6.48
CA LEU A 221 -28.08 -12.69 5.89
C LEU A 221 -29.06 -13.19 6.96
N LYS A 222 -28.54 -13.88 7.99
CA LYS A 222 -29.39 -14.34 9.11
C LYS A 222 -30.03 -13.14 9.80
N ARG A 223 -29.26 -12.09 10.04
CA ARG A 223 -29.75 -10.91 10.76
C ARG A 223 -30.83 -10.15 9.97
N LEU A 224 -30.68 -10.09 8.63
CA LEU A 224 -31.70 -9.51 7.75
C LEU A 224 -33.02 -10.28 7.80
N VAL A 225 -32.97 -11.62 7.89
CA VAL A 225 -34.17 -12.45 8.06
C VAL A 225 -34.77 -12.26 9.47
N ASP A 226 -33.94 -12.26 10.52
CA ASP A 226 -34.39 -12.09 11.91
C ASP A 226 -35.10 -10.73 12.16
N LEU A 227 -34.89 -9.77 11.27
CA LEU A 227 -35.49 -8.42 11.29
C LEU A 227 -36.56 -8.21 10.21
N ASP A 228 -37.00 -9.28 9.53
CA ASP A 228 -38.00 -9.28 8.46
C ASP A 228 -37.64 -8.32 7.28
N LEU A 229 -36.34 -8.04 7.07
CA LEU A 229 -35.86 -7.19 5.98
C LEU A 229 -35.71 -7.95 4.65
N ILE A 230 -35.52 -9.27 4.73
CA ILE A 230 -35.57 -10.18 3.57
C ILE A 230 -36.30 -11.48 3.93
N THR A 231 -36.89 -12.13 2.91
CA THR A 231 -37.51 -13.43 3.08
C THR A 231 -36.48 -14.55 3.22
N PRO A 232 -36.84 -15.71 3.84
CA PRO A 232 -35.99 -16.90 3.85
C PRO A 232 -35.60 -17.38 2.44
N ARG A 233 -36.48 -17.25 1.47
CA ARG A 233 -36.22 -17.57 0.05
C ARG A 233 -35.10 -16.64 -0.52
N ARG A 234 -35.21 -15.31 -0.30
CA ARG A 234 -34.21 -14.34 -0.75
C ARG A 234 -32.85 -14.61 -0.11
N ARG A 235 -32.82 -15.02 1.16
CA ARG A 235 -31.58 -15.45 1.83
C ARG A 235 -30.92 -16.62 1.10
N LEU A 236 -31.66 -17.64 0.67
CA LEU A 236 -31.09 -18.78 -0.06
C LEU A 236 -30.53 -18.37 -1.42
N GLU A 237 -31.24 -17.52 -2.15
CA GLU A 237 -30.78 -16.96 -3.44
C GLU A 237 -29.47 -16.20 -3.29
N LEU A 238 -29.37 -15.27 -2.33
CA LEU A 238 -28.16 -14.49 -2.07
C LEU A 238 -26.99 -15.35 -1.56
N ARG A 239 -27.29 -16.44 -0.84
CA ARG A 239 -26.27 -17.39 -0.39
C ARG A 239 -25.70 -18.19 -1.55
N ALA A 240 -26.52 -18.57 -2.52
CA ALA A 240 -26.11 -19.32 -3.70
C ALA A 240 -25.25 -18.50 -4.66
N HIS A 241 -25.43 -17.16 -4.69
CA HIS A 241 -24.70 -16.24 -5.57
C HIS A 241 -23.87 -15.26 -4.73
N PRO A 242 -22.70 -15.70 -4.21
CA PRO A 242 -21.96 -14.95 -3.21
C PRO A 242 -21.31 -13.65 -3.71
N GLY A 243 -21.26 -13.43 -5.03
CA GLY A 243 -20.40 -12.39 -5.61
C GLY A 243 -18.91 -12.76 -5.49
N ALA A 244 -18.06 -12.01 -6.15
CA ALA A 244 -16.62 -12.17 -6.10
C ALA A 244 -15.91 -10.82 -6.07
N ALA A 245 -14.94 -10.67 -5.18
CA ALA A 245 -14.05 -9.54 -5.21
C ALA A 245 -12.97 -9.76 -6.26
N GLN A 246 -12.66 -8.72 -7.03
CA GLN A 246 -11.59 -8.77 -8.04
C GLN A 246 -10.26 -8.28 -7.50
N GLY A 247 -10.30 -7.41 -6.47
CA GLY A 247 -9.12 -6.75 -5.95
C GLY A 247 -8.45 -5.76 -6.92
N PRO A 248 -7.33 -5.16 -6.52
CA PRO A 248 -6.63 -4.19 -7.37
C PRO A 248 -5.82 -4.82 -8.52
N GLY A 249 -5.68 -6.15 -8.55
CA GLY A 249 -4.83 -6.86 -9.53
C GLY A 249 -3.47 -7.27 -8.97
N VAL A 250 -2.56 -7.60 -9.87
CA VAL A 250 -1.15 -7.96 -9.58
C VAL A 250 -0.22 -6.76 -9.83
N ALA A 251 1.07 -6.93 -9.59
CA ALA A 251 2.10 -5.94 -9.89
C ALA A 251 1.91 -4.54 -9.26
N PRO A 252 1.66 -4.44 -7.94
CA PRO A 252 1.30 -3.16 -7.30
C PRO A 252 2.39 -2.09 -7.47
N TYR A 253 3.66 -2.46 -7.48
CA TYR A 253 4.78 -1.54 -7.69
C TYR A 253 4.89 -1.03 -9.13
N TYR A 254 4.59 -1.89 -10.09
CA TYR A 254 4.54 -1.50 -11.50
C TYR A 254 3.35 -0.57 -11.77
N LEU A 255 2.17 -0.89 -11.22
CA LEU A 255 0.98 -0.03 -11.30
C LEU A 255 1.20 1.33 -10.64
N ALA A 256 1.94 1.39 -9.53
CA ALA A 256 2.30 2.65 -8.89
C ALA A 256 3.20 3.51 -9.78
N GLU A 257 4.14 2.91 -10.50
CA GLU A 257 4.99 3.61 -11.47
C GLU A 257 4.19 4.11 -12.68
N ILE A 258 3.30 3.28 -13.24
CA ILE A 258 2.39 3.73 -14.32
C ILE A 258 1.59 4.94 -13.83
N ARG A 259 1.02 4.89 -12.63
CA ARG A 259 0.29 6.01 -12.05
C ARG A 259 1.16 7.27 -11.98
N TYR A 260 2.39 7.16 -11.49
CA TYR A 260 3.33 8.27 -11.42
C TYR A 260 3.55 8.89 -12.80
N ARG A 261 3.87 8.08 -13.81
CA ARG A 261 4.11 8.54 -15.19
C ARG A 261 2.88 9.14 -15.84
N LEU A 262 1.70 8.58 -15.60
CA LEU A 262 0.44 9.16 -16.06
C LEU A 262 0.18 10.52 -15.41
N THR A 263 0.49 10.65 -14.11
CA THR A 263 0.33 11.92 -13.39
C THR A 263 1.28 13.00 -13.92
N GLU A 264 2.53 12.64 -14.18
CA GLU A 264 3.51 13.55 -14.81
C GLU A 264 3.08 13.98 -16.21
N ARG A 265 2.51 13.07 -16.99
CA ARG A 265 2.16 13.32 -18.38
C ARG A 265 0.82 14.03 -18.57
N TYR A 266 -0.21 13.68 -17.78
CA TYR A 266 -1.59 14.12 -17.98
C TYR A 266 -2.15 14.94 -16.81
N GLY A 267 -1.39 15.07 -15.71
CA GLY A 267 -1.82 15.74 -14.50
C GLY A 267 -2.64 14.86 -13.55
N ALA A 268 -2.64 15.24 -12.28
CA ALA A 268 -3.28 14.49 -11.22
C ALA A 268 -4.80 14.36 -11.39
N ASP A 269 -5.46 15.41 -11.88
CA ASP A 269 -6.93 15.42 -12.04
C ASP A 269 -7.40 14.42 -13.09
N ALA A 270 -6.67 14.26 -14.21
CA ALA A 270 -6.98 13.27 -15.24
C ALA A 270 -6.85 11.83 -14.70
N VAL A 271 -5.81 11.57 -13.92
CA VAL A 271 -5.59 10.26 -13.27
C VAL A 271 -6.66 9.97 -12.23
N GLU A 272 -7.10 11.00 -11.49
CA GLU A 272 -8.19 10.85 -10.50
C GLU A 272 -9.56 10.64 -11.14
N GLN A 273 -9.83 11.23 -12.31
CA GLN A 273 -11.06 10.97 -13.07
C GLN A 273 -11.14 9.52 -13.57
N GLY A 274 -10.00 8.91 -13.89
CA GLY A 274 -9.92 7.54 -14.37
C GLY A 274 -10.50 7.36 -15.79
N GLY A 275 -11.01 6.16 -16.08
CA GLY A 275 -11.63 5.86 -17.38
C GLY A 275 -10.65 5.61 -18.53
N LEU A 276 -9.34 5.62 -18.25
CA LEU A 276 -8.31 5.30 -19.23
C LEU A 276 -8.07 3.77 -19.28
N GLU A 277 -7.67 3.28 -20.43
CA GLU A 277 -7.08 1.97 -20.60
C GLU A 277 -5.61 2.16 -21.01
N VAL A 278 -4.72 1.46 -20.34
CA VAL A 278 -3.27 1.55 -20.52
C VAL A 278 -2.73 0.17 -20.88
N THR A 279 -2.15 0.05 -22.07
CA THR A 279 -1.33 -1.13 -22.41
C THR A 279 0.12 -0.85 -21.99
N ALA A 280 0.62 -1.65 -21.06
CA ALA A 280 1.99 -1.57 -20.57
C ALA A 280 2.89 -2.56 -21.33
N ALA A 281 4.17 -2.26 -21.42
CA ALA A 281 5.17 -3.17 -21.97
C ALA A 281 5.41 -4.43 -21.09
N MET A 282 4.81 -4.50 -19.93
CA MET A 282 4.94 -5.63 -18.99
C MET A 282 4.62 -6.98 -19.65
N ASP A 283 5.42 -7.99 -19.31
CA ASP A 283 5.09 -9.41 -19.47
C ASP A 283 4.52 -9.92 -18.13
N LEU A 284 3.23 -10.25 -18.12
CA LEU A 284 2.51 -10.64 -16.90
C LEU A 284 3.07 -11.92 -16.27
N ASP A 285 3.55 -12.88 -17.08
CA ASP A 285 4.10 -14.13 -16.57
C ASP A 285 5.51 -13.93 -16.00
N LEU A 286 6.32 -13.09 -16.66
CA LEU A 286 7.62 -12.69 -16.14
C LEU A 286 7.47 -11.91 -14.84
N GLN A 287 6.51 -10.98 -14.76
CA GLN A 287 6.21 -10.22 -13.55
C GLN A 287 5.86 -11.15 -12.37
N ARG A 288 4.98 -12.13 -12.58
CA ARG A 288 4.62 -13.11 -11.53
C ARG A 288 5.81 -13.94 -11.06
N LYS A 289 6.64 -14.39 -12.00
CA LYS A 289 7.88 -15.12 -11.68
C LYS A 289 8.85 -14.24 -10.89
N ALA A 290 8.99 -12.97 -11.26
CA ALA A 290 9.85 -12.01 -10.57
C ALA A 290 9.37 -11.77 -9.12
N GLU A 291 8.07 -11.59 -8.91
CA GLU A 291 7.49 -11.43 -7.57
C GLU A 291 7.71 -12.67 -6.69
N GLN A 292 7.51 -13.85 -7.27
CA GLN A 292 7.74 -15.11 -6.56
C GLN A 292 9.24 -15.29 -6.22
N ALA A 293 10.12 -15.10 -7.19
CA ALA A 293 11.56 -15.27 -7.01
C ALA A 293 12.13 -14.32 -5.94
N LEU A 294 11.71 -13.04 -5.96
CA LEU A 294 12.12 -12.06 -4.96
C LEU A 294 11.62 -12.45 -3.55
N ARG A 295 10.36 -12.85 -3.43
CA ARG A 295 9.77 -13.26 -2.15
C ARG A 295 10.44 -14.50 -1.57
N GLU A 296 10.69 -15.50 -2.39
CA GLU A 296 11.34 -16.73 -1.96
C GLU A 296 12.82 -16.52 -1.66
N GLY A 297 13.52 -15.71 -2.48
CA GLY A 297 14.92 -15.36 -2.28
C GLY A 297 15.13 -14.59 -0.97
N ALA A 298 14.33 -13.56 -0.72
CA ALA A 298 14.41 -12.78 0.50
C ALA A 298 14.18 -13.64 1.75
N LYS A 299 13.14 -14.48 1.76
CA LYS A 299 12.84 -15.38 2.88
C LYS A 299 13.97 -16.36 3.21
N ARG A 300 14.74 -16.80 2.22
CA ARG A 300 15.88 -17.70 2.44
C ARG A 300 17.04 -17.02 3.14
N ILE A 301 17.18 -15.69 3.00
CA ILE A 301 18.27 -14.92 3.60
C ILE A 301 17.87 -14.44 5.00
N ALA A 302 16.71 -13.76 5.13
CA ALA A 302 16.17 -13.34 6.41
C ALA A 302 14.66 -13.08 6.32
N PRO A 303 13.86 -13.33 7.39
CA PRO A 303 12.40 -13.18 7.36
C PRO A 303 11.89 -11.78 7.00
N ASP A 304 12.61 -10.73 7.42
CA ASP A 304 12.22 -9.34 7.25
C ASP A 304 12.98 -8.61 6.15
N LEU A 305 13.75 -9.38 5.35
CA LEU A 305 14.55 -8.79 4.27
C LEU A 305 13.63 -8.23 3.17
N GLN A 306 13.90 -6.99 2.79
CA GLN A 306 13.30 -6.34 1.64
C GLN A 306 14.28 -6.34 0.46
N GLY A 307 13.74 -6.30 -0.75
CA GLY A 307 14.54 -6.28 -1.97
C GLY A 307 13.77 -5.65 -3.12
N ALA A 308 14.42 -5.56 -4.26
CA ALA A 308 13.80 -5.17 -5.52
C ALA A 308 14.32 -6.03 -6.67
N LEU A 309 13.51 -6.15 -7.72
CA LEU A 309 13.89 -6.79 -8.98
C LEU A 309 13.41 -5.90 -10.12
N PHE A 310 14.25 -5.78 -11.16
CA PHE A 310 13.93 -5.00 -12.34
C PHE A 310 14.39 -5.77 -13.58
N CYS A 311 13.53 -5.86 -14.57
CA CYS A 311 13.81 -6.52 -15.84
C CYS A 311 13.39 -5.63 -16.99
N MET A 312 14.30 -5.42 -17.94
CA MET A 312 14.13 -4.56 -19.11
C MET A 312 14.54 -5.32 -20.35
N ASP A 313 13.85 -5.11 -21.46
CA ASP A 313 14.30 -5.55 -22.76
C ASP A 313 15.44 -4.62 -23.22
N PRO A 314 16.67 -5.14 -23.44
CA PRO A 314 17.78 -4.28 -23.83
C PRO A 314 17.65 -3.70 -25.23
N ALA A 315 16.85 -4.30 -26.11
CA ALA A 315 16.69 -3.85 -27.49
C ALA A 315 15.69 -2.70 -27.62
N THR A 316 14.62 -2.70 -26.79
CA THR A 316 13.56 -1.71 -26.87
C THR A 316 13.57 -0.70 -25.73
N GLY A 317 14.22 -1.03 -24.61
CA GLY A 317 14.16 -0.25 -23.37
C GLY A 317 12.85 -0.47 -22.58
N ASP A 318 12.03 -1.43 -22.99
CA ASP A 318 10.76 -1.74 -22.34
C ASP A 318 10.95 -2.39 -20.98
N VAL A 319 10.20 -1.94 -19.98
CA VAL A 319 10.19 -2.54 -18.64
C VAL A 319 9.25 -3.75 -18.65
N LEU A 320 9.82 -4.94 -18.69
CA LEU A 320 9.06 -6.19 -18.75
C LEU A 320 8.55 -6.65 -17.37
N ALA A 321 9.32 -6.40 -16.31
CA ALA A 321 8.91 -6.69 -14.94
C ALA A 321 9.59 -5.75 -13.94
N ALA A 322 8.85 -5.34 -12.89
CA ALA A 322 9.40 -4.54 -11.81
C ALA A 322 8.72 -4.85 -10.47
N VAL A 323 9.54 -5.19 -9.47
CA VAL A 323 9.09 -5.53 -8.11
C VAL A 323 9.87 -4.68 -7.11
N GLY A 324 9.18 -3.81 -6.39
CA GLY A 324 9.80 -2.84 -5.47
C GLY A 324 9.86 -3.30 -4.01
N GLY A 325 9.38 -4.52 -3.70
CA GLY A 325 9.38 -5.08 -2.35
C GLY A 325 8.73 -6.45 -2.28
N VAL A 326 8.89 -7.14 -1.15
CA VAL A 326 8.31 -8.48 -0.91
C VAL A 326 6.92 -8.43 -0.26
N ASP A 327 6.47 -7.25 0.14
CA ASP A 327 5.25 -7.01 0.92
C ASP A 327 3.97 -6.82 0.08
N GLY A 328 4.03 -7.05 -1.22
CA GLY A 328 2.88 -6.90 -2.12
C GLY A 328 2.39 -5.45 -2.27
N GLY A 329 3.27 -4.46 -2.05
CA GLY A 329 2.95 -3.04 -2.21
C GLY A 329 2.28 -2.38 -0.99
N GLN A 330 2.12 -3.10 0.11
CA GLN A 330 1.48 -2.57 1.32
C GLN A 330 2.35 -1.53 2.06
N GLY A 331 3.67 -1.54 1.84
CA GLY A 331 4.62 -0.64 2.50
C GLY A 331 4.90 0.68 1.79
N GLY A 332 4.35 0.90 0.62
CA GLY A 332 4.45 2.17 -0.12
C GLY A 332 5.80 2.49 -0.78
N LEU A 333 6.93 1.93 -0.33
CA LEU A 333 8.26 2.24 -0.88
C LEU A 333 8.59 1.37 -2.11
N ASN A 334 8.59 1.99 -3.28
CA ASN A 334 8.96 1.34 -4.55
C ASN A 334 10.49 1.36 -4.74
N ARG A 335 11.18 0.32 -4.23
CA ARG A 335 12.64 0.23 -4.25
C ARG A 335 13.22 0.05 -5.66
N ALA A 336 12.41 -0.40 -6.62
CA ALA A 336 12.86 -0.56 -8.01
C ALA A 336 13.10 0.79 -8.70
N PHE A 337 12.24 1.79 -8.43
CA PHE A 337 12.24 3.07 -9.14
C PHE A 337 12.67 4.26 -8.28
N SER A 338 12.38 4.25 -6.98
CA SER A 338 12.53 5.46 -6.16
C SER A 338 13.61 5.38 -5.07
N THR A 339 14.08 4.19 -4.72
CA THR A 339 15.13 4.05 -3.69
C THR A 339 16.50 4.14 -4.30
N LYS A 340 17.27 5.14 -3.88
CA LYS A 340 18.67 5.30 -4.26
C LYS A 340 19.58 4.54 -3.31
N ARG A 341 20.56 3.85 -3.87
CA ARG A 341 21.62 3.12 -3.16
C ARG A 341 22.92 3.16 -3.95
N GLN A 342 24.03 3.04 -3.24
CA GLN A 342 25.35 2.90 -3.84
C GLN A 342 25.42 1.61 -4.66
N PRO A 343 25.72 1.67 -5.96
CA PRO A 343 25.84 0.50 -6.82
C PRO A 343 27.07 -0.35 -6.50
N GLY A 344 28.04 0.19 -5.78
CA GLY A 344 29.30 -0.48 -5.50
C GLY A 344 30.00 -0.91 -6.80
N SER A 345 30.53 -2.13 -6.84
CA SER A 345 31.25 -2.64 -8.02
C SER A 345 30.39 -2.80 -9.29
N ALA A 346 29.05 -2.69 -9.17
CA ALA A 346 28.22 -2.69 -10.36
C ALA A 346 28.42 -1.45 -11.28
N ILE A 347 29.07 -0.40 -10.79
CA ILE A 347 29.45 0.75 -11.62
C ILE A 347 30.63 0.44 -12.58
N LYS A 348 31.50 -0.52 -12.24
CA LYS A 348 32.76 -0.77 -12.92
C LYS A 348 32.61 -1.06 -14.40
N PRO A 349 31.71 -1.94 -14.88
CA PRO A 349 31.54 -2.19 -16.30
C PRO A 349 31.33 -0.91 -17.13
N LEU A 350 30.62 0.09 -16.58
CA LEU A 350 30.39 1.38 -17.26
C LEU A 350 31.68 2.21 -17.35
N ILE A 351 32.53 2.18 -16.32
CA ILE A 351 33.84 2.85 -16.33
C ILE A 351 34.76 2.19 -17.38
N TYR A 352 34.74 0.86 -17.44
CA TYR A 352 35.52 0.10 -18.41
C TYR A 352 35.02 0.34 -19.84
N ALA A 353 33.71 0.47 -20.05
CA ALA A 353 33.14 0.87 -21.34
C ALA A 353 33.60 2.28 -21.76
N ALA A 354 33.54 3.26 -20.83
CA ALA A 354 34.05 4.61 -21.07
C ALA A 354 35.55 4.63 -21.40
N ALA A 355 36.34 3.77 -20.78
CA ALA A 355 37.75 3.62 -21.07
C ALA A 355 38.01 3.06 -22.47
N LEU A 356 37.22 2.05 -22.91
CA LEU A 356 37.27 1.52 -24.27
C LEU A 356 36.92 2.59 -25.31
N GLU A 357 35.89 3.43 -25.04
CA GLU A 357 35.53 4.55 -25.92
C GLU A 357 36.68 5.57 -26.05
N LYS A 358 37.46 5.80 -24.98
CA LYS A 358 38.67 6.61 -25.02
C LYS A 358 39.90 5.96 -25.66
N GLY A 359 39.76 4.74 -26.19
CA GLY A 359 40.84 4.02 -26.90
C GLY A 359 41.73 3.19 -25.97
N ILE A 360 41.47 3.06 -24.68
CA ILE A 360 42.18 2.15 -23.80
C ILE A 360 41.69 0.74 -24.11
N THR A 361 42.57 -0.16 -24.47
CA THR A 361 42.21 -1.50 -24.96
C THR A 361 41.99 -2.49 -23.81
N ALA A 362 41.19 -3.54 -24.03
CA ALA A 362 41.01 -4.60 -23.07
C ALA A 362 42.29 -5.34 -22.66
N GLY A 363 43.33 -5.29 -23.52
CA GLY A 363 44.65 -5.85 -23.26
C GLY A 363 45.64 -4.93 -22.59
N SER A 364 45.30 -3.62 -22.38
CA SER A 364 46.15 -2.66 -21.70
C SER A 364 46.50 -3.13 -20.29
N ILE A 365 47.79 -3.13 -19.95
CA ILE A 365 48.27 -3.63 -18.66
C ILE A 365 48.23 -2.50 -17.62
N TRP A 366 47.66 -2.85 -16.45
CA TRP A 366 47.54 -1.99 -15.29
C TRP A 366 48.07 -2.71 -14.04
N ASN A 367 48.78 -1.97 -13.17
CA ASN A 367 49.32 -2.53 -11.95
C ASN A 367 48.42 -2.15 -10.75
N ASP A 368 48.08 -3.12 -9.89
CA ASP A 368 47.19 -2.95 -8.71
C ASP A 368 47.97 -2.47 -7.43
N THR A 369 49.19 -1.98 -7.61
CA THR A 369 49.93 -1.38 -6.49
C THR A 369 49.13 -0.24 -5.85
N PRO A 370 48.95 -0.23 -4.52
CA PRO A 370 48.20 0.80 -3.83
C PRO A 370 48.69 2.22 -4.13
N VAL A 371 47.74 3.12 -4.35
CA VAL A 371 47.95 4.55 -4.55
C VAL A 371 47.34 5.31 -3.39
N ALA A 372 47.95 6.40 -2.99
CA ALA A 372 47.44 7.32 -1.98
C ALA A 372 47.02 8.64 -2.64
N TYR A 373 45.75 9.00 -2.47
CA TYR A 373 45.18 10.26 -2.94
C TYR A 373 45.08 11.23 -1.75
N HIS A 374 45.63 12.43 -1.90
CA HIS A 374 45.61 13.47 -0.88
C HIS A 374 44.50 14.49 -1.17
N TRP A 375 43.59 14.67 -0.26
CA TRP A 375 42.54 15.67 -0.38
C TRP A 375 42.91 16.96 0.33
N GLY A 376 42.40 18.11 -0.12
CA GLY A 376 42.77 19.42 0.36
C GLY A 376 42.52 19.70 1.86
N ASN A 377 41.86 18.82 2.57
CA ASN A 377 41.60 18.85 4.02
C ASN A 377 42.63 18.03 4.84
N GLY A 378 43.70 17.54 4.22
CA GLY A 378 44.71 16.69 4.85
C GLY A 378 44.33 15.21 4.98
N GLN A 379 43.17 14.80 4.49
CA GLN A 379 42.77 13.39 4.46
C GLN A 379 43.49 12.65 3.33
N VAL A 380 43.88 11.40 3.62
CA VAL A 380 44.52 10.51 2.66
C VAL A 380 43.62 9.34 2.38
N TRP A 381 43.17 9.19 1.14
CA TRP A 381 42.39 8.05 0.71
C TRP A 381 43.26 7.02 -0.02
N LYS A 382 43.20 5.77 0.42
CA LYS A 382 43.96 4.65 -0.13
C LYS A 382 42.99 3.56 -0.54
N PRO A 383 42.55 3.50 -1.80
CA PRO A 383 41.70 2.39 -2.27
C PRO A 383 42.43 1.05 -2.16
N GLN A 384 41.73 0.02 -1.72
CA GLN A 384 42.22 -1.33 -1.57
C GLN A 384 41.26 -2.33 -2.19
N ASN A 385 41.81 -3.47 -2.65
CA ASN A 385 41.00 -4.60 -3.10
C ASN A 385 40.33 -5.29 -1.90
N TYR A 386 39.23 -5.98 -2.15
CA TYR A 386 38.51 -6.73 -1.13
C TYR A 386 39.46 -7.76 -0.50
N GLY A 387 39.44 -7.93 0.82
CA GLY A 387 40.35 -8.83 1.52
C GLY A 387 41.85 -8.46 1.47
N GLY A 388 42.21 -7.31 0.88
CA GLY A 388 43.61 -6.89 0.73
C GLY A 388 44.40 -7.67 -0.32
N GLU A 389 43.69 -8.37 -1.23
CA GLU A 389 44.29 -9.15 -2.33
C GLU A 389 45.09 -8.25 -3.27
N ARG A 390 46.14 -8.82 -3.84
CA ARG A 390 47.01 -8.16 -4.85
C ARG A 390 47.34 -9.11 -5.98
N PHE A 391 47.13 -8.66 -7.19
CA PHE A 391 47.34 -9.44 -8.41
C PHE A 391 48.53 -9.02 -9.25
N GLY A 392 49.12 -7.84 -8.93
CA GLY A 392 50.26 -7.28 -9.68
C GLY A 392 49.85 -6.65 -11.00
N ASP A 393 50.50 -7.03 -12.08
CA ASP A 393 50.17 -6.53 -13.42
C ASP A 393 49.02 -7.32 -14.04
N LEU A 394 47.94 -6.62 -14.34
CA LEU A 394 46.68 -7.16 -14.88
C LEU A 394 46.36 -6.51 -16.22
N SER A 395 45.90 -7.26 -17.19
CA SER A 395 45.15 -6.64 -18.29
C SER A 395 43.87 -5.99 -17.79
N MET A 396 43.39 -4.96 -18.48
CA MET A 396 42.11 -4.32 -18.18
C MET A 396 40.95 -5.34 -18.05
N ARG A 397 40.95 -6.37 -18.94
CA ARG A 397 39.98 -7.48 -18.88
C ARG A 397 40.09 -8.30 -17.58
N GLN A 398 41.32 -8.63 -17.17
CA GLN A 398 41.52 -9.36 -15.89
C GLN A 398 41.13 -8.53 -14.69
N ALA A 399 41.46 -7.23 -14.67
CA ALA A 399 41.08 -6.30 -13.60
C ALA A 399 39.56 -6.20 -13.43
N LEU A 400 38.79 -6.17 -14.52
CA LEU A 400 37.32 -6.22 -14.44
C LEU A 400 36.84 -7.58 -13.92
N ALA A 401 37.41 -8.68 -14.40
CA ALA A 401 37.03 -10.02 -13.97
C ALA A 401 37.26 -10.27 -12.47
N HIS A 402 38.34 -9.72 -11.90
CA HIS A 402 38.63 -9.74 -10.46
C HIS A 402 37.89 -8.63 -9.67
N SER A 403 37.16 -7.79 -10.37
CA SER A 403 36.54 -6.61 -9.73
C SER A 403 37.56 -5.75 -8.97
N ASP A 404 38.76 -5.56 -9.56
CA ASP A 404 39.87 -4.86 -8.93
C ASP A 404 39.50 -3.39 -8.64
N ASN A 405 39.65 -2.98 -7.40
CA ASN A 405 39.34 -1.61 -6.96
C ASN A 405 40.42 -0.61 -7.36
N VAL A 406 41.69 -1.00 -7.18
CA VAL A 406 42.84 -0.11 -7.39
C VAL A 406 42.95 0.21 -8.86
N VAL A 407 42.90 -0.78 -9.74
CA VAL A 407 42.95 -0.58 -11.18
C VAL A 407 41.75 0.23 -11.66
N THR A 408 40.55 -0.01 -11.14
CA THR A 408 39.34 0.76 -11.53
C THR A 408 39.50 2.26 -11.17
N VAL A 409 40.04 2.57 -10.00
CA VAL A 409 40.31 3.97 -9.59
C VAL A 409 41.34 4.62 -10.53
N LYS A 410 42.44 3.94 -10.82
CA LYS A 410 43.46 4.44 -11.77
C LYS A 410 42.90 4.62 -13.18
N LEU A 411 42.02 3.72 -13.60
CA LEU A 411 41.36 3.80 -14.90
C LEU A 411 40.45 5.04 -14.96
N LEU A 412 39.62 5.27 -13.90
CA LEU A 412 38.79 6.47 -13.80
C LEU A 412 39.63 7.75 -13.77
N GLU A 413 40.76 7.75 -13.07
CA GLU A 413 41.72 8.88 -13.08
C GLU A 413 42.21 9.15 -14.49
N ALA A 414 42.63 8.12 -15.23
CA ALA A 414 43.16 8.24 -16.58
C ALA A 414 42.16 8.76 -17.61
N ILE A 415 40.88 8.32 -17.51
CA ILE A 415 39.82 8.80 -18.41
C ILE A 415 39.27 10.16 -17.98
N GLY A 416 39.36 10.49 -16.69
CA GLY A 416 38.85 11.72 -16.08
C GLY A 416 37.40 11.61 -15.57
N VAL A 417 37.18 12.04 -14.33
CA VAL A 417 35.84 12.01 -13.69
C VAL A 417 34.79 12.75 -14.50
N PRO A 418 35.04 14.01 -15.00
CA PRO A 418 34.01 14.71 -15.77
C PRO A 418 33.56 13.96 -17.04
N TYR A 419 34.54 13.33 -17.72
CA TYR A 419 34.22 12.52 -18.90
C TYR A 419 33.33 11.31 -18.54
N PHE A 420 33.64 10.60 -17.47
CA PHE A 420 32.84 9.45 -17.05
C PHE A 420 31.43 9.88 -16.65
N VAL A 421 31.28 11.02 -15.96
CA VAL A 421 29.96 11.57 -15.58
C VAL A 421 29.14 11.91 -16.83
N ASP A 422 29.76 12.53 -17.86
CA ASP A 422 29.09 12.81 -19.13
C ASP A 422 28.69 11.50 -19.86
N PHE A 423 29.61 10.53 -19.92
CA PHE A 423 29.37 9.20 -20.49
C PHE A 423 28.21 8.48 -19.79
N ALA A 424 28.23 8.43 -18.46
CA ALA A 424 27.16 7.82 -17.66
C ALA A 424 25.82 8.54 -17.85
N GLY A 425 25.84 9.88 -17.95
CA GLY A 425 24.66 10.69 -18.24
C GLY A 425 24.01 10.37 -19.58
N LYS A 426 24.79 10.11 -20.62
CA LYS A 426 24.30 9.64 -21.94
C LYS A 426 23.61 8.27 -21.87
N LEU A 427 24.03 7.44 -20.92
CA LEU A 427 23.41 6.14 -20.65
C LEU A 427 22.18 6.25 -19.70
N GLY A 428 21.78 7.47 -19.30
CA GLY A 428 20.67 7.69 -18.38
C GLY A 428 21.02 7.51 -16.90
N LEU A 429 22.31 7.42 -16.54
CA LEU A 429 22.75 7.29 -15.14
C LEU A 429 23.27 8.62 -14.61
N PRO A 430 22.49 9.37 -13.82
CA PRO A 430 22.88 10.68 -13.30
C PRO A 430 23.86 10.52 -12.13
N LEU A 431 25.16 10.78 -12.39
CA LEU A 431 26.21 10.79 -11.39
C LEU A 431 26.66 12.22 -11.08
N ARG A 432 27.28 12.43 -9.91
CA ARG A 432 27.78 13.72 -9.46
C ARG A 432 29.32 13.78 -9.58
N ALA A 433 29.82 14.78 -10.28
CA ALA A 433 31.27 14.96 -10.45
C ALA A 433 31.99 15.24 -9.11
N GLU A 434 31.33 15.84 -8.15
CA GLU A 434 31.84 16.13 -6.80
C GLU A 434 32.23 14.87 -6.01
N SER A 435 31.70 13.72 -6.35
CA SER A 435 32.09 12.44 -5.77
C SER A 435 33.51 12.02 -6.15
N GLY A 436 34.12 12.64 -7.17
CA GLY A 436 35.52 12.45 -7.55
C GLY A 436 35.85 10.99 -7.89
N LEU A 437 37.08 10.56 -7.58
CA LEU A 437 37.56 9.19 -7.86
C LEU A 437 36.81 8.10 -7.08
N SER A 438 36.06 8.45 -6.02
CA SER A 438 35.24 7.46 -5.29
C SER A 438 34.10 6.89 -6.13
N LEU A 439 33.72 7.55 -7.23
CA LEU A 439 32.80 7.00 -8.24
C LEU A 439 33.28 5.66 -8.78
N ALA A 440 34.60 5.40 -8.85
CA ALA A 440 35.16 4.13 -9.26
C ALA A 440 34.67 2.93 -8.42
N LEU A 441 34.28 3.20 -7.18
CA LEU A 441 33.77 2.22 -6.22
C LEU A 441 32.26 2.33 -6.00
N GLY A 442 31.58 3.12 -6.83
CA GLY A 442 30.13 3.30 -6.77
C GLY A 442 29.66 4.09 -5.55
N ALA A 443 30.33 5.18 -5.21
CA ALA A 443 30.01 6.01 -4.05
C ALA A 443 28.73 6.85 -4.19
N ASP A 444 28.28 7.10 -5.43
CA ASP A 444 27.03 7.82 -5.67
C ASP A 444 25.80 6.90 -5.58
N ASP A 445 24.73 7.45 -5.03
CA ASP A 445 23.47 6.74 -4.91
C ASP A 445 22.67 6.82 -6.22
N VAL A 446 22.30 5.67 -6.76
CA VAL A 446 21.48 5.51 -7.98
C VAL A 446 20.27 4.64 -7.72
N THR A 447 19.23 4.72 -8.56
CA THR A 447 18.10 3.78 -8.51
C THR A 447 18.46 2.48 -9.23
N LEU A 448 17.76 1.40 -8.90
CA LEU A 448 17.93 0.13 -9.62
C LEU A 448 17.53 0.28 -11.10
N SER A 449 16.44 1.01 -11.38
CA SER A 449 15.99 1.28 -12.76
C SER A 449 17.04 2.04 -13.57
N ASP A 450 17.64 3.11 -13.02
CA ASP A 450 18.67 3.89 -13.71
C ASP A 450 19.90 3.04 -14.01
N LEU A 451 20.33 2.21 -13.05
CA LEU A 451 21.48 1.34 -13.22
C LEU A 451 21.23 0.28 -14.31
N VAL A 452 20.05 -0.38 -14.31
CA VAL A 452 19.70 -1.38 -15.33
C VAL A 452 19.59 -0.72 -16.70
N GLN A 453 18.99 0.47 -16.79
CA GLN A 453 18.92 1.23 -18.04
C GLN A 453 20.31 1.51 -18.60
N ALA A 454 21.25 1.94 -17.75
CA ALA A 454 22.63 2.22 -18.19
C ALA A 454 23.37 0.96 -18.73
N TYR A 455 22.91 -0.22 -18.36
CA TYR A 455 23.46 -1.48 -18.87
C TYR A 455 22.86 -1.93 -20.21
N THR A 456 21.72 -1.41 -20.63
CA THR A 456 21.06 -1.86 -21.87
C THR A 456 21.91 -1.73 -23.11
N PRO A 457 22.69 -0.62 -23.33
CA PRO A 457 23.58 -0.54 -24.49
C PRO A 457 24.68 -1.60 -24.49
N LEU A 458 25.18 -2.02 -23.31
CA LEU A 458 26.17 -3.10 -23.24
C LEU A 458 25.60 -4.43 -23.70
N ALA A 459 24.31 -4.70 -23.43
CA ALA A 459 23.60 -5.91 -23.86
C ALA A 459 23.15 -5.83 -25.33
N ALA A 460 22.83 -4.63 -25.84
CA ALA A 460 22.37 -4.39 -27.20
C ALA A 460 23.51 -4.13 -28.21
N GLY A 461 24.77 -4.35 -27.84
CA GLY A 461 25.91 -4.14 -28.74
C GLY A 461 26.28 -2.68 -28.98
N GLY A 462 25.89 -1.77 -28.10
CA GLY A 462 26.22 -0.35 -28.13
C GLY A 462 25.20 0.53 -28.87
N SER A 463 24.03 0.02 -29.14
CA SER A 463 22.90 0.76 -29.76
C SER A 463 21.87 1.20 -28.72
#